data_9d1de0a10cf5d7dc67d81e88215f8833
#
_entry.id   9d1de0a10cf5d7dc67d81e88215f8833
#
_cell.length_a   1.000
_cell.length_b   1.000
_cell.length_c   1.000
_cell.angle_alpha   90.00
_cell.angle_beta   90.00
_cell.angle_gamma   90.00
#
_symmetry.space_group_name_H-M   'P 1'
#
loop_
_entity.id
_entity.type
_entity.pdbx_description
1 polymer ?
#
loop_
_entity_poly.entity_id
_entity_poly.type
_entity_poly.pdbx_seq_one_letter_code
_entity_poly.pdbx_strand_id
1 'polypeptide(L)'
;KKMKKLPILILLFFYLHSCVGSSSVGIFGSGVSVAYDPRTVGMQIDDSIMQKNLTARLALTEKKYLVYVSTKVLDGNIFLSGKVDEPEEKLKIIKLAWETKGVRSVKTAITIKGETNFKNSAKDALITTQLRAAMIFNKNIKASNYNIDTINGKTYIFGISLTQEEKRNVIKEAQEIYGVKKIVPSI
;
A
#
# COMPACT_ATOMS: atom_id res chain seq x y z
N LYS A 1 46.48 -7.11 27.49
CA LYS A 1 46.18 -8.00 26.35
C LYS A 1 44.68 -7.97 25.95
N LYS A 2 43.93 -6.83 26.18
CA LYS A 2 42.49 -6.71 25.91
C LYS A 2 42.08 -5.61 24.92
N MET A 3 43.03 -4.94 24.25
CA MET A 3 42.70 -3.77 23.42
C MET A 3 42.68 -3.99 21.90
N LYS A 4 42.89 -5.21 21.38
CA LYS A 4 42.93 -5.48 19.93
C LYS A 4 41.57 -5.71 19.29
N LYS A 5 40.46 -5.81 20.07
CA LYS A 5 39.11 -6.06 19.54
C LYS A 5 38.24 -4.80 19.40
N LEU A 6 38.71 -3.67 19.95
CA LEU A 6 38.00 -2.38 19.89
C LEU A 6 37.87 -1.80 18.47
N PRO A 7 38.93 -1.81 17.62
CA PRO A 7 38.79 -1.31 16.26
C PRO A 7 37.87 -2.16 15.36
N ILE A 8 37.82 -3.48 15.62
CA ILE A 8 36.93 -4.38 14.88
C ILE A 8 35.46 -4.11 15.25
N LEU A 9 35.18 -3.83 16.51
CA LEU A 9 33.84 -3.48 16.98
C LEU A 9 33.35 -2.16 16.43
N ILE A 10 34.25 -1.16 16.31
CA ILE A 10 33.95 0.15 15.71
C ILE A 10 33.72 0.00 14.20
N LEU A 11 34.51 -0.83 13.52
CA LEU A 11 34.34 -1.11 12.09
C LEU A 11 33.01 -1.80 11.80
N LEU A 12 32.60 -2.75 12.67
CA LEU A 12 31.30 -3.44 12.57
C LEU A 12 30.13 -2.48 12.75
N PHE A 13 30.27 -1.45 13.60
CA PHE A 13 29.23 -0.43 13.83
C PHE A 13 28.99 0.45 12.60
N PHE A 14 30.04 0.69 11.77
CA PHE A 14 29.91 1.43 10.51
C PHE A 14 29.17 0.67 9.41
N TYR A 15 29.19 -0.67 9.44
CA TYR A 15 28.44 -1.48 8.46
C TYR A 15 26.96 -1.62 8.80
N LEU A 16 26.53 -1.37 10.05
CA LEU A 16 25.14 -1.48 10.48
C LEU A 16 24.30 -0.23 10.20
N HIS A 17 24.89 0.88 9.74
CA HIS A 17 24.17 2.13 9.44
C HIS A 17 23.60 2.17 8.02
N SER A 18 23.73 1.10 7.24
CA SER A 18 23.24 1.05 5.84
C SER A 18 21.77 0.66 5.71
N CYS A 19 21.02 0.57 6.80
CA CYS A 19 19.61 0.23 6.76
C CYS A 19 18.73 1.20 7.55
N VAL A 20 19.10 2.49 7.53
CA VAL A 20 18.11 3.53 7.84
C VAL A 20 17.27 3.67 6.59
N GLY A 21 16.01 3.26 6.73
CA GLY A 21 14.98 3.35 5.70
C GLY A 21 15.02 4.70 5.01
N SER A 22 15.75 4.72 3.92
CA SER A 22 15.68 5.77 2.96
C SER A 22 14.29 5.70 2.33
N SER A 23 13.35 6.45 2.86
CA SER A 23 12.34 7.10 2.05
C SER A 23 13.03 8.13 1.14
N SER A 24 14.21 7.75 0.62
CA SER A 24 14.83 8.48 -0.45
C SER A 24 13.98 8.20 -1.69
N VAL A 25 13.08 9.12 -1.96
CA VAL A 25 12.77 9.51 -3.32
C VAL A 25 14.12 9.95 -3.92
N GLY A 26 14.98 8.97 -4.17
CA GLY A 26 16.22 9.19 -4.89
C GLY A 26 15.85 9.67 -6.28
N ILE A 27 16.47 10.77 -6.72
CA ILE A 27 16.26 11.40 -8.04
C ILE A 27 16.32 10.37 -9.18
N PHE A 28 16.96 9.22 -8.97
CA PHE A 28 17.06 8.13 -9.95
C PHE A 28 15.96 7.05 -9.79
N GLY A 29 15.38 6.85 -8.60
CA GLY A 29 14.32 5.85 -8.39
C GLY A 29 12.93 6.34 -8.80
N SER A 30 12.67 7.64 -8.69
CA SER A 30 11.40 8.24 -9.13
C SER A 30 11.27 8.30 -10.65
N GLY A 31 12.38 8.46 -11.38
CA GLY A 31 12.34 8.57 -12.85
C GLY A 31 11.91 7.27 -13.53
N VAL A 32 12.34 6.11 -13.02
CA VAL A 32 11.99 4.81 -13.63
C VAL A 32 10.54 4.42 -13.32
N SER A 33 10.05 4.69 -12.12
CA SER A 33 8.65 4.40 -11.76
C SER A 33 7.66 5.31 -12.51
N VAL A 34 8.01 6.57 -12.73
CA VAL A 34 7.23 7.52 -13.53
C VAL A 34 7.13 7.10 -14.99
N ALA A 35 8.21 6.55 -15.57
CA ALA A 35 8.23 6.12 -16.97
C ALA A 35 7.31 4.91 -17.26
N TYR A 36 6.97 4.12 -16.27
CA TYR A 36 6.10 2.94 -16.40
C TYR A 36 4.67 3.15 -15.90
N ASP A 37 4.37 4.32 -15.31
CA ASP A 37 3.01 4.66 -14.85
C ASP A 37 2.21 5.21 -16.04
N PRO A 38 1.01 4.69 -16.33
CA PRO A 38 0.16 5.15 -17.44
C PRO A 38 -0.40 6.56 -17.22
N ARG A 39 -0.31 7.10 -16.02
CA ARG A 39 -0.75 8.47 -15.70
C ARG A 39 0.26 9.50 -16.16
N THR A 40 -0.21 10.69 -16.52
CA THR A 40 0.69 11.82 -16.78
C THR A 40 1.44 12.22 -15.51
N VAL A 41 2.61 12.84 -15.67
CA VAL A 41 3.41 13.35 -14.52
C VAL A 41 2.57 14.32 -13.66
N GLY A 42 1.78 15.18 -14.30
CA GLY A 42 0.86 16.09 -13.60
C GLY A 42 -0.14 15.35 -12.72
N MET A 43 -0.80 14.32 -13.26
CA MET A 43 -1.73 13.48 -12.48
C MET A 43 -1.06 12.77 -11.31
N GLN A 44 0.17 12.28 -11.48
CA GLN A 44 0.91 11.64 -10.40
C GLN A 44 1.27 12.63 -9.29
N ILE A 45 1.61 13.88 -9.64
CA ILE A 45 1.86 14.95 -8.67
C ILE A 45 0.58 15.31 -7.92
N ASP A 46 -0.53 15.50 -8.61
CA ASP A 46 -1.83 15.84 -8.01
C ASP A 46 -2.30 14.73 -7.06
N ASP A 47 -2.20 13.46 -7.47
CA ASP A 47 -2.51 12.30 -6.64
C ASP A 47 -1.63 12.24 -5.39
N SER A 48 -0.33 12.53 -5.53
CA SER A 48 0.61 12.55 -4.41
C SER A 48 0.28 13.65 -3.40
N ILE A 49 -0.08 14.85 -3.88
CA ILE A 49 -0.49 15.97 -3.04
C ILE A 49 -1.80 15.61 -2.32
N MET A 50 -2.78 15.07 -3.03
CA MET A 50 -4.06 14.64 -2.48
C MET A 50 -3.86 13.58 -1.39
N GLN A 51 -3.03 12.57 -1.63
CA GLN A 51 -2.71 11.52 -0.67
C GLN A 51 -2.06 12.08 0.60
N LYS A 52 -1.06 12.97 0.45
CA LYS A 52 -0.38 13.62 1.58
C LYS A 52 -1.34 14.47 2.40
N ASN A 53 -2.18 15.26 1.75
CA ASN A 53 -3.18 16.09 2.42
C ASN A 53 -4.18 15.25 3.22
N LEU A 54 -4.71 14.18 2.63
CA LEU A 54 -5.62 13.28 3.34
C LEU A 54 -4.92 12.59 4.51
N THR A 55 -3.70 12.08 4.32
CA THR A 55 -2.93 11.44 5.38
C THR A 55 -2.66 12.42 6.54
N ALA A 56 -2.30 13.67 6.25
CA ALA A 56 -2.10 14.71 7.25
C ALA A 56 -3.40 15.02 8.04
N ARG A 57 -4.54 15.14 7.35
CA ARG A 57 -5.85 15.36 7.99
C ARG A 57 -6.25 14.17 8.88
N LEU A 58 -6.00 12.94 8.44
CA LEU A 58 -6.23 11.75 9.25
C LEU A 58 -5.35 11.76 10.52
N ALA A 59 -4.07 12.13 10.39
CA ALA A 59 -3.14 12.23 11.51
C ALA A 59 -3.55 13.32 12.52
N LEU A 60 -4.02 14.46 12.04
CA LEU A 60 -4.53 15.55 12.89
C LEU A 60 -5.83 15.18 13.60
N THR A 61 -6.63 14.31 12.98
CA THR A 61 -7.87 13.84 13.60
C THR A 61 -7.58 12.83 14.70
N GLU A 62 -6.75 11.81 14.41
CA GLU A 62 -6.30 10.79 15.36
C GLU A 62 -4.96 10.23 14.90
N LYS A 63 -3.91 10.33 15.71
CA LYS A 63 -2.56 9.82 15.36
C LYS A 63 -2.54 8.34 15.01
N LYS A 64 -3.44 7.54 15.62
CA LYS A 64 -3.53 6.10 15.35
C LYS A 64 -3.89 5.78 13.89
N TYR A 65 -4.57 6.69 13.18
CA TYR A 65 -4.93 6.45 11.78
C TYR A 65 -3.71 6.37 10.85
N LEU A 66 -2.58 7.00 11.21
CA LEU A 66 -1.32 6.84 10.47
C LEU A 66 -0.79 5.40 10.46
N VAL A 67 -1.10 4.64 11.51
CA VAL A 67 -0.61 3.27 11.69
C VAL A 67 -1.61 2.25 11.15
N TYR A 68 -2.89 2.50 11.37
CA TYR A 68 -3.93 1.51 11.12
C TYR A 68 -4.73 1.72 9.83
N VAL A 69 -4.57 2.88 9.18
CA VAL A 69 -5.28 3.20 7.94
C VAL A 69 -4.28 3.53 6.84
N SER A 70 -4.34 2.76 5.76
CA SER A 70 -3.59 3.02 4.54
C SER A 70 -4.44 3.83 3.58
N THR A 71 -3.84 4.84 2.98
CA THR A 71 -4.45 5.67 1.94
C THR A 71 -3.65 5.55 0.65
N LYS A 72 -4.32 5.36 -0.48
CA LYS A 72 -3.73 5.42 -1.81
C LYS A 72 -4.61 6.26 -2.70
N VAL A 73 -4.01 7.09 -3.55
CA VAL A 73 -4.71 7.90 -4.53
C VAL A 73 -4.20 7.58 -5.92
N LEU A 74 -5.10 7.29 -6.84
CA LEU A 74 -4.79 7.00 -8.24
C LEU A 74 -5.85 7.66 -9.13
N ASP A 75 -5.43 8.62 -9.94
CA ASP A 75 -6.32 9.40 -10.82
C ASP A 75 -7.53 9.98 -10.08
N GLY A 76 -7.27 10.61 -8.91
CA GLY A 76 -8.31 11.20 -8.07
C GLY A 76 -9.22 10.18 -7.35
N ASN A 77 -8.98 8.88 -7.54
CA ASN A 77 -9.70 7.82 -6.81
C ASN A 77 -8.95 7.50 -5.53
N ILE A 78 -9.61 7.67 -4.40
CA ILE A 78 -9.07 7.38 -3.07
C ILE A 78 -9.42 5.94 -2.69
N PHE A 79 -8.41 5.18 -2.29
CA PHE A 79 -8.53 3.82 -1.78
C PHE A 79 -8.11 3.82 -0.32
N LEU A 80 -9.02 3.40 0.56
CA LEU A 80 -8.81 3.30 2.00
C LEU A 80 -8.83 1.86 2.42
N SER A 81 -7.81 1.41 3.16
CA SER A 81 -7.78 0.08 3.75
C SER A 81 -7.23 0.14 5.17
N GLY A 82 -7.55 -0.87 5.98
CA GLY A 82 -7.05 -0.94 7.34
C GLY A 82 -8.07 -1.43 8.36
N LYS A 83 -7.79 -1.14 9.63
CA LYS A 83 -8.63 -1.57 10.76
C LYS A 83 -8.83 -0.41 11.73
N VAL A 84 -10.07 -0.23 12.17
CA VAL A 84 -10.46 0.76 13.17
C VAL A 84 -11.16 0.07 14.34
N ASP A 85 -11.27 0.76 15.47
CA ASP A 85 -11.88 0.18 16.66
C ASP A 85 -13.41 0.24 16.58
N GLU A 86 -13.96 1.35 16.06
CA GLU A 86 -15.39 1.63 16.07
C GLU A 86 -15.95 1.95 14.68
N PRO A 87 -17.24 1.66 14.41
CA PRO A 87 -17.90 2.00 13.14
C PRO A 87 -17.88 3.50 12.84
N GLU A 88 -17.98 4.35 13.86
CA GLU A 88 -17.97 5.80 13.76
C GLU A 88 -16.65 6.31 13.23
N GLU A 89 -15.54 5.69 13.59
CA GLU A 89 -14.21 6.00 13.07
C GLU A 89 -14.13 5.74 11.56
N LYS A 90 -14.68 4.62 11.12
CA LYS A 90 -14.76 4.28 9.69
C LYS A 90 -15.54 5.34 8.92
N LEU A 91 -16.70 5.76 9.43
CA LEU A 91 -17.51 6.80 8.80
C LEU A 91 -16.78 8.14 8.75
N LYS A 92 -16.09 8.52 9.84
CA LYS A 92 -15.29 9.74 9.94
C LYS A 92 -14.15 9.77 8.90
N ILE A 93 -13.44 8.64 8.74
CA ILE A 93 -12.36 8.50 7.76
C ILE A 93 -12.90 8.63 6.33
N ILE A 94 -14.02 7.97 6.02
CA ILE A 94 -14.66 8.05 4.71
C ILE A 94 -15.11 9.48 4.41
N LYS A 95 -15.70 10.18 5.40
CA LYS A 95 -16.09 11.59 5.27
C LYS A 95 -14.89 12.47 4.93
N LEU A 96 -13.78 12.34 5.69
CA LEU A 96 -12.56 13.10 5.43
C LEU A 96 -11.99 12.85 4.02
N ALA A 97 -12.11 11.64 3.51
CA ALA A 97 -11.70 11.31 2.16
C ALA A 97 -12.58 12.02 1.11
N TRP A 98 -13.89 12.01 1.29
CA TRP A 98 -14.81 12.72 0.38
C TRP A 98 -14.64 14.25 0.40
N GLU A 99 -14.23 14.82 1.52
CA GLU A 99 -13.93 16.25 1.66
C GLU A 99 -12.57 16.65 1.08
N THR A 100 -11.79 15.71 0.56
CA THR A 100 -10.47 16.00 0.00
C THR A 100 -10.64 16.62 -1.38
N LYS A 101 -9.98 17.79 -1.61
CA LYS A 101 -10.09 18.51 -2.88
C LYS A 101 -9.63 17.67 -4.07
N GLY A 102 -10.43 17.58 -5.10
CA GLY A 102 -10.12 16.85 -6.32
C GLY A 102 -10.50 15.36 -6.30
N VAL A 103 -11.14 14.88 -5.22
CA VAL A 103 -11.60 13.49 -5.14
C VAL A 103 -12.67 13.20 -6.20
N ARG A 104 -12.49 12.07 -6.91
CA ARG A 104 -13.46 11.55 -7.89
C ARG A 104 -14.27 10.40 -7.30
N SER A 105 -13.64 9.53 -6.55
CA SER A 105 -14.31 8.43 -5.85
C SER A 105 -13.57 8.03 -4.59
N VAL A 106 -14.31 7.42 -3.64
CA VAL A 106 -13.74 6.81 -2.43
C VAL A 106 -14.16 5.35 -2.37
N LYS A 107 -13.19 4.46 -2.34
CA LYS A 107 -13.37 3.03 -2.16
C LYS A 107 -12.73 2.62 -0.84
N THR A 108 -13.45 1.81 -0.03
CA THR A 108 -13.00 1.45 1.31
C THR A 108 -13.00 -0.05 1.54
N ALA A 109 -11.90 -0.52 2.13
CA ALA A 109 -11.70 -1.84 2.68
C ALA A 109 -11.38 -1.77 4.20
N ILE A 110 -11.81 -0.68 4.87
CA ILE A 110 -11.66 -0.55 6.32
C ILE A 110 -12.62 -1.50 7.03
N THR A 111 -12.08 -2.29 7.97
CA THR A 111 -12.83 -3.21 8.85
C THR A 111 -12.75 -2.75 10.30
N ILE A 112 -13.69 -3.23 11.12
CA ILE A 112 -13.73 -2.95 12.55
C ILE A 112 -12.90 -4.05 13.27
N LYS A 113 -12.07 -3.66 14.25
CA LYS A 113 -11.34 -4.60 15.11
C LYS A 113 -12.35 -5.44 15.89
N GLY A 114 -12.01 -6.72 16.11
CA GLY A 114 -12.95 -7.66 16.74
C GLY A 114 -13.69 -8.53 15.74
N GLU A 115 -13.95 -8.03 14.52
CA GLU A 115 -14.47 -8.85 13.42
C GLU A 115 -13.38 -9.76 12.81
N THR A 116 -12.11 -9.52 13.14
CA THR A 116 -10.97 -10.32 12.67
C THR A 116 -10.12 -10.80 13.86
N ASN A 117 -9.87 -12.12 13.93
CA ASN A 117 -8.94 -12.66 14.92
C ASN A 117 -7.49 -12.61 14.39
N PHE A 118 -6.51 -12.74 15.30
CA PHE A 118 -5.07 -12.73 15.00
C PHE A 118 -4.69 -13.77 13.92
N LYS A 119 -5.25 -14.97 14.00
CA LYS A 119 -4.99 -16.06 13.04
C LYS A 119 -5.42 -15.68 11.61
N ASN A 120 -6.55 -14.99 11.47
CA ASN A 120 -7.01 -14.51 10.17
C ASN A 120 -6.09 -13.39 9.66
N SER A 121 -5.64 -12.48 10.53
CA SER A 121 -4.71 -11.41 10.13
C SER A 121 -3.37 -11.95 9.61
N ALA A 122 -2.83 -13.01 10.22
CA ALA A 122 -1.60 -13.67 9.73
C ALA A 122 -1.82 -14.34 8.37
N LYS A 123 -2.97 -15.00 8.16
CA LYS A 123 -3.34 -15.58 6.86
C LYS A 123 -3.51 -14.50 5.80
N ASP A 124 -4.16 -13.40 6.11
CA ASP A 124 -4.37 -12.28 5.19
C ASP A 124 -3.03 -11.66 4.75
N ALA A 125 -2.10 -11.49 5.70
CA ALA A 125 -0.75 -11.01 5.40
C ALA A 125 0.01 -11.98 4.47
N LEU A 126 -0.13 -13.28 4.68
CA LEU A 126 0.48 -14.30 3.83
C LEU A 126 -0.09 -14.25 2.40
N ILE A 127 -1.41 -14.18 2.26
CA ILE A 127 -2.09 -14.05 0.95
C ILE A 127 -1.57 -12.80 0.22
N THR A 128 -1.55 -11.65 0.90
CA THR A 128 -1.06 -10.38 0.31
C THR A 128 0.38 -10.51 -0.16
N THR A 129 1.25 -11.12 0.65
CA THR A 129 2.67 -11.31 0.31
C THR A 129 2.86 -12.25 -0.88
N GLN A 130 2.14 -13.38 -0.90
CA GLN A 130 2.20 -14.34 -2.00
C GLN A 130 1.72 -13.73 -3.31
N LEU A 131 0.58 -13.02 -3.30
CA LEU A 131 0.07 -12.36 -4.49
C LEU A 131 1.03 -11.28 -5.00
N ARG A 132 1.60 -10.48 -4.08
CA ARG A 132 2.60 -9.47 -4.45
C ARG A 132 3.83 -10.09 -5.11
N ALA A 133 4.32 -11.20 -4.57
CA ALA A 133 5.43 -11.95 -5.17
C ALA A 133 5.05 -12.49 -6.56
N ALA A 134 3.89 -13.14 -6.70
CA ALA A 134 3.41 -13.67 -7.98
C ALA A 134 3.34 -12.58 -9.06
N MET A 135 2.79 -11.41 -8.71
CA MET A 135 2.72 -10.28 -9.63
C MET A 135 4.11 -9.73 -10.02
N ILE A 136 5.08 -9.73 -9.09
CA ILE A 136 6.46 -9.30 -9.38
C ILE A 136 7.15 -10.28 -10.36
N PHE A 137 6.92 -11.57 -10.22
CA PHE A 137 7.51 -12.59 -11.09
C PHE A 137 6.81 -12.70 -12.45
N ASN A 138 5.58 -12.25 -12.59
CA ASN A 138 4.85 -12.25 -13.85
C ASN A 138 5.30 -11.08 -14.74
N LYS A 139 6.02 -11.38 -15.82
CA LYS A 139 6.58 -10.39 -16.76
C LYS A 139 5.52 -9.52 -17.46
N ASN A 140 4.27 -9.97 -17.49
CA ASN A 140 3.15 -9.28 -18.12
C ASN A 140 2.41 -8.36 -17.16
N ILE A 141 2.90 -8.22 -15.91
CA ILE A 141 2.29 -7.37 -14.89
C ILE A 141 3.32 -6.34 -14.41
N LYS A 142 2.96 -5.08 -14.44
CA LYS A 142 3.72 -3.98 -13.82
C LYS A 142 3.35 -3.86 -12.35
N ALA A 143 3.89 -4.75 -11.51
CA ALA A 143 3.51 -4.90 -10.10
C ALA A 143 3.56 -3.59 -9.29
N SER A 144 4.43 -2.63 -9.68
CA SER A 144 4.51 -1.29 -9.06
C SER A 144 3.25 -0.45 -9.21
N ASN A 145 2.42 -0.73 -10.22
CA ASN A 145 1.18 0.01 -10.48
C ASN A 145 0.01 -0.45 -9.61
N TYR A 146 0.23 -1.44 -8.74
CA TYR A 146 -0.83 -2.04 -7.94
C TYR A 146 -0.54 -1.96 -6.45
N ASN A 147 -1.57 -1.74 -5.68
CA ASN A 147 -1.60 -1.92 -4.23
C ASN A 147 -2.54 -3.08 -3.89
N ILE A 148 -2.13 -3.94 -2.95
CA ILE A 148 -2.85 -5.15 -2.58
C ILE A 148 -3.05 -5.15 -1.07
N ASP A 149 -4.29 -5.32 -0.65
CA ASP A 149 -4.66 -5.53 0.74
C ASP A 149 -5.61 -6.72 0.86
N THR A 150 -5.40 -7.59 1.84
CA THR A 150 -6.28 -8.72 2.11
C THR A 150 -6.88 -8.61 3.51
N ILE A 151 -8.19 -8.79 3.61
CA ILE A 151 -8.96 -8.70 4.86
C ILE A 151 -9.99 -9.83 4.89
N ASN A 152 -9.85 -10.75 5.86
CA ASN A 152 -10.70 -11.94 6.02
C ASN A 152 -10.78 -12.81 4.75
N GLY A 153 -9.67 -12.91 4.00
CA GLY A 153 -9.58 -13.63 2.73
C GLY A 153 -10.18 -12.88 1.55
N LYS A 154 -10.72 -11.69 1.72
CA LYS A 154 -11.07 -10.77 0.64
C LYS A 154 -9.82 -9.99 0.21
N THR A 155 -9.42 -10.15 -1.03
CA THR A 155 -8.26 -9.46 -1.60
C THR A 155 -8.70 -8.28 -2.42
N TYR A 156 -8.32 -7.09 -2.00
CA TYR A 156 -8.56 -5.82 -2.66
C TYR A 156 -7.33 -5.47 -3.49
N ILE A 157 -7.51 -5.23 -4.78
CA ILE A 157 -6.44 -4.86 -5.71
C ILE A 157 -6.78 -3.49 -6.28
N PHE A 158 -5.96 -2.50 -5.94
CA PHE A 158 -6.08 -1.14 -6.43
C PHE A 158 -4.94 -0.85 -7.39
N GLY A 159 -5.23 -0.32 -8.56
CA GLY A 159 -4.17 -0.05 -9.49
C GLY A 159 -4.64 0.49 -10.83
N ILE A 160 -3.67 0.70 -11.71
CA ILE A 160 -3.91 1.10 -13.08
C ILE A 160 -3.17 0.14 -14.00
N SER A 161 -3.90 -0.60 -14.80
CA SER A 161 -3.33 -1.46 -15.85
C SER A 161 -3.14 -0.68 -17.15
N LEU A 162 -2.07 -1.00 -17.86
CA LEU A 162 -1.80 -0.45 -19.19
C LEU A 162 -2.69 -1.08 -20.27
N THR A 163 -3.07 -2.35 -20.06
CA THR A 163 -3.83 -3.14 -21.03
C THR A 163 -4.88 -4.00 -20.36
N GLN A 164 -5.91 -4.39 -21.12
CA GLN A 164 -6.90 -5.35 -20.65
C GLN A 164 -6.30 -6.75 -20.39
N GLU A 165 -5.22 -7.07 -21.08
CA GLU A 165 -4.48 -8.32 -20.85
C GLU A 165 -3.79 -8.30 -19.51
N GLU A 166 -3.08 -7.22 -19.16
CA GLU A 166 -2.46 -7.06 -17.86
C GLU A 166 -3.48 -7.15 -16.72
N LYS A 167 -4.65 -6.50 -16.89
CA LYS A 167 -5.76 -6.60 -15.94
C LYS A 167 -6.21 -8.05 -15.73
N ARG A 168 -6.38 -8.81 -16.81
CA ARG A 168 -6.74 -10.24 -16.72
C ARG A 168 -5.67 -11.05 -16.01
N ASN A 169 -4.39 -10.79 -16.30
CA ASN A 169 -3.27 -11.48 -15.65
C ASN A 169 -3.25 -11.19 -14.14
N VAL A 170 -3.46 -9.95 -13.72
CA VAL A 170 -3.56 -9.59 -12.28
C VAL A 170 -4.68 -10.35 -11.58
N ILE A 171 -5.86 -10.45 -12.19
CA ILE A 171 -7.00 -11.17 -11.62
C ILE A 171 -6.70 -12.67 -11.57
N LYS A 172 -6.09 -13.22 -12.60
CA LYS A 172 -5.70 -14.64 -12.66
C LYS A 172 -4.70 -14.99 -11.55
N GLU A 173 -3.63 -14.22 -11.39
CA GLU A 173 -2.68 -14.44 -10.29
C GLU A 173 -3.39 -14.44 -8.92
N ALA A 174 -4.32 -13.51 -8.71
CA ALA A 174 -5.07 -13.46 -7.46
C ALA A 174 -5.98 -14.67 -7.24
N GLN A 175 -6.53 -15.26 -8.30
CA GLN A 175 -7.36 -16.46 -8.23
C GLN A 175 -6.56 -17.72 -7.86
N GLU A 176 -5.27 -17.76 -8.22
CA GLU A 176 -4.39 -18.89 -7.97
C GLU A 176 -3.80 -18.90 -6.54
N ILE A 177 -3.91 -17.79 -5.80
CA ILE A 177 -3.38 -17.72 -4.42
C ILE A 177 -4.29 -18.49 -3.45
N TYR A 178 -3.70 -19.45 -2.77
CA TYR A 178 -4.41 -20.25 -1.76
C TYR A 178 -4.90 -19.37 -0.60
N GLY A 179 -6.18 -19.51 -0.27
CA GLY A 179 -6.81 -18.76 0.82
C GLY A 179 -7.56 -17.50 0.39
N VAL A 180 -7.44 -17.08 -0.87
CA VAL A 180 -8.27 -16.01 -1.43
C VAL A 180 -9.71 -16.52 -1.55
N LYS A 181 -10.64 -15.84 -0.87
CA LYS A 181 -12.08 -16.15 -0.90
C LYS A 181 -12.83 -15.30 -1.90
N LYS A 182 -12.39 -14.07 -2.07
CA LYS A 182 -13.01 -13.09 -2.98
C LYS A 182 -11.97 -12.09 -3.44
N ILE A 183 -12.04 -11.71 -4.70
CA ILE A 183 -11.23 -10.66 -5.30
C ILE A 183 -12.13 -9.44 -5.55
N VAL A 184 -11.64 -8.27 -5.16
CA VAL A 184 -12.30 -6.98 -5.36
C VAL A 184 -11.34 -6.10 -6.17
N PRO A 185 -11.37 -6.21 -7.51
CA PRO A 185 -10.48 -5.44 -8.36
C PRO A 185 -11.02 -4.01 -8.53
N SER A 186 -10.11 -3.04 -8.42
CA SER A 186 -10.31 -1.63 -8.73
C SER A 186 -9.17 -1.18 -9.62
N ILE A 187 -9.17 -1.71 -10.84
CA ILE A 187 -8.11 -1.64 -11.84
C ILE A 187 -8.67 -1.02 -13.12
#